data_86c1bc0c4229a66089594688e9797111
#
_entry.id   86c1bc0c4229a66089594688e9797111
#
_cell.length_a   1.000
_cell.length_b   1.000
_cell.length_c   1.000
_cell.angle_alpha   90.00
_cell.angle_beta   90.00
_cell.angle_gamma   90.00
#
_symmetry.space_group_name_H-M   'P 1'
#
loop_
_entity.id
_entity.type
_entity.pdbx_description
1 polymer ?
#
loop_
_entity_poly.entity_id
_entity_poly.type
_entity_poly.pdbx_seq_one_letter_code
_entity_poly.pdbx_strand_id
1 'polypeptide(L)'
;NLATGAVIGLDSAEERVCRDAFEAGSKELSTDDFSPEFCSALSEGKFFREEHDGNLSRSVYLHVTQRCNLNCVGCYSVNSKRNASPDLPLADIEVILTKLKGLNVDSLVISGGEPFLRKDLPDIVSFAKTKGIRSVSVITNGTSIKREILQRLSGAVDRIAVSFDGSSSSSESYIRGYQRFADLKKSILAIEEEGINAHIIATIHAFNIQDIPSYFELARSLNVGINFSLLSCTADDKHSKRLIPDDNALERLAEILIENAGQNAFSCGFNLNGSISARGWCGAGRTCLSVSHEGLLYPCHMLQFDGY
;
A
#
# COMPACT_ATOMS: atom_id res chain seq x y z
N ASN A 1 10.49 1.02 16.38
CA ASN A 1 10.34 2.29 17.09
C ASN A 1 9.38 3.19 16.33
N LEU A 2 8.20 3.45 16.89
CA LEU A 2 7.16 4.27 16.23
C LEU A 2 7.59 5.75 16.11
N ALA A 3 8.42 6.26 16.97
CA ALA A 3 8.88 7.65 16.92
C ALA A 3 9.89 7.89 15.79
N THR A 4 10.80 6.97 15.55
CA THR A 4 11.84 7.11 14.52
C THR A 4 11.51 6.38 13.22
N GLY A 5 10.58 5.43 13.25
CA GLY A 5 10.28 4.51 12.16
C GLY A 5 11.33 3.42 11.97
N ALA A 6 12.30 3.31 12.86
CA ALA A 6 13.30 2.24 12.80
C ALA A 6 12.66 0.88 13.05
N VAL A 7 13.08 -0.11 12.27
CA VAL A 7 12.68 -1.52 12.37
C VAL A 7 13.92 -2.35 12.63
N ILE A 8 13.82 -3.30 13.55
CA ILE A 8 14.89 -4.22 13.87
C ILE A 8 14.31 -5.65 13.83
N GLY A 9 15.07 -6.57 13.22
CA GLY A 9 14.75 -7.98 13.28
C GLY A 9 15.15 -8.55 14.64
N LEU A 10 14.34 -9.47 15.16
CA LEU A 10 14.62 -10.21 16.39
C LEU A 10 14.93 -11.66 16.05
N ASP A 11 15.94 -12.23 16.70
CA ASP A 11 16.07 -13.67 16.73
C ASP A 11 15.11 -14.28 17.79
N SER A 12 15.07 -15.62 17.87
CA SER A 12 14.13 -16.32 18.78
C SER A 12 14.41 -16.07 20.27
N ALA A 13 15.64 -15.71 20.64
CA ALA A 13 16.00 -15.39 22.00
C ALA A 13 15.60 -13.97 22.36
N GLU A 14 15.92 -13.03 21.48
CA GLU A 14 15.56 -11.60 21.58
C GLU A 14 14.04 -11.41 21.58
N GLU A 15 13.31 -12.12 20.72
CA GLU A 15 11.85 -12.11 20.67
C GLU A 15 11.26 -12.53 22.04
N ARG A 16 11.80 -13.60 22.64
CA ARG A 16 11.32 -14.10 23.94
C ARG A 16 11.50 -13.04 25.02
N VAL A 17 12.69 -12.44 25.14
CA VAL A 17 12.97 -11.40 26.14
C VAL A 17 12.04 -10.21 25.98
N CYS A 18 11.84 -9.75 24.74
CA CYS A 18 10.93 -8.64 24.45
C CYS A 18 9.47 -9.00 24.76
N ARG A 19 9.03 -10.21 24.46
CA ARG A 19 7.68 -10.67 24.73
C ARG A 19 7.42 -10.80 26.24
N ASP A 20 8.33 -11.43 26.98
CA ASP A 20 8.23 -11.60 28.42
C ASP A 20 8.16 -10.24 29.16
N ALA A 21 8.98 -9.28 28.73
CA ALA A 21 8.95 -7.92 29.27
C ALA A 21 7.62 -7.21 28.97
N PHE A 22 7.09 -7.36 27.74
CA PHE A 22 5.80 -6.78 27.36
C PHE A 22 4.65 -7.37 28.18
N GLU A 23 4.60 -8.69 28.35
CA GLU A 23 3.58 -9.41 29.15
C GLU A 23 3.67 -9.04 30.65
N ALA A 24 4.87 -8.83 31.14
CA ALA A 24 5.10 -8.34 32.51
C ALA A 24 4.78 -6.85 32.72
N GLY A 25 4.43 -6.13 31.63
CA GLY A 25 4.20 -4.68 31.69
C GLY A 25 5.47 -3.87 32.02
N SER A 26 6.66 -4.44 31.78
CA SER A 26 7.92 -3.76 32.02
C SER A 26 8.11 -2.62 31.03
N LYS A 27 8.57 -1.46 31.56
CA LYS A 27 8.94 -0.31 30.73
C LYS A 27 10.44 -0.25 30.41
N GLU A 28 11.21 -1.16 30.99
CA GLU A 28 12.66 -1.20 30.86
C GLU A 28 13.10 -2.61 30.51
N LEU A 29 13.99 -2.73 29.53
CA LEU A 29 14.70 -3.95 29.16
C LEU A 29 16.15 -3.81 29.64
N SER A 30 16.72 -4.86 30.23
CA SER A 30 18.14 -4.86 30.58
C SER A 30 18.99 -5.09 29.33
N THR A 31 20.03 -4.30 29.16
CA THR A 31 21.02 -4.51 28.08
C THR A 31 21.81 -5.80 28.24
N ASP A 32 21.83 -6.37 29.47
CA ASP A 32 22.57 -7.60 29.77
C ASP A 32 21.89 -8.85 29.18
N ASP A 33 20.61 -8.71 28.81
CA ASP A 33 19.82 -9.81 28.22
C ASP A 33 19.99 -9.94 26.69
N PHE A 34 20.75 -9.02 26.06
CA PHE A 34 20.89 -8.94 24.61
C PHE A 34 22.34 -8.97 24.13
N SER A 35 22.55 -9.33 22.88
CA SER A 35 23.88 -9.22 22.25
C SER A 35 24.34 -7.75 22.13
N PRO A 36 25.66 -7.48 22.18
CA PRO A 36 26.18 -6.13 21.97
C PRO A 36 25.78 -5.53 20.63
N GLU A 37 25.68 -6.35 19.59
CA GLU A 37 25.26 -5.99 18.24
C GLU A 37 23.79 -5.54 18.24
N PHE A 38 22.91 -6.26 18.95
CA PHE A 38 21.52 -5.90 19.09
C PHE A 38 21.35 -4.60 19.90
N CYS A 39 22.08 -4.43 20.98
CA CYS A 39 22.09 -3.18 21.75
C CYS A 39 22.56 -1.98 20.92
N SER A 40 23.57 -2.18 20.05
CA SER A 40 24.00 -1.14 19.12
C SER A 40 22.89 -0.76 18.13
N ALA A 41 22.24 -1.75 17.50
CA ALA A 41 21.15 -1.54 16.59
C ALA A 41 19.93 -0.84 17.24
N LEU A 42 19.60 -1.19 18.49
CA LEU A 42 18.58 -0.48 19.28
C LEU A 42 18.96 0.99 19.52
N SER A 43 20.23 1.26 19.84
CA SER A 43 20.73 2.63 20.08
C SER A 43 20.72 3.44 18.78
N GLU A 44 21.24 2.88 17.69
CA GLU A 44 21.25 3.53 16.36
C GLU A 44 19.84 3.82 15.86
N GLY A 45 18.91 2.88 16.05
CA GLY A 45 17.48 3.05 15.74
C GLY A 45 16.75 3.96 16.71
N LYS A 46 17.41 4.50 17.74
CA LYS A 46 16.83 5.35 18.78
C LYS A 46 15.60 4.74 19.44
N PHE A 47 15.58 3.43 19.66
CA PHE A 47 14.42 2.72 20.20
C PHE A 47 14.03 3.16 21.61
N PHE A 48 14.98 3.74 22.35
CA PHE A 48 14.78 4.21 23.73
C PHE A 48 14.55 5.73 23.83
N ARG A 49 14.41 6.44 22.72
CA ARG A 49 14.14 7.88 22.74
C ARG A 49 12.69 8.16 22.41
N GLU A 50 12.00 8.84 23.31
CA GLU A 50 10.71 9.48 23.05
C GLU A 50 10.94 10.80 22.27
N GLU A 51 11.07 10.73 20.97
CA GLU A 51 10.93 11.92 20.13
C GLU A 51 9.46 12.03 19.71
N HIS A 52 8.69 12.81 20.44
CA HIS A 52 7.35 13.20 20.05
C HIS A 52 7.44 14.24 18.92
N ASP A 53 7.46 13.78 17.69
CA ASP A 53 7.29 14.64 16.52
C ASP A 53 5.78 14.92 16.36
N GLY A 54 5.28 15.92 17.11
CA GLY A 54 3.85 16.28 17.18
C GLY A 54 3.24 16.74 15.84
N ASN A 55 4.03 16.77 14.77
CA ASN A 55 3.60 17.35 13.47
C ASN A 55 3.84 16.44 12.26
N LEU A 56 3.92 15.11 12.49
CA LEU A 56 4.06 14.15 11.36
C LEU A 56 2.81 14.10 10.52
N SER A 57 2.97 14.39 9.23
CA SER A 57 1.95 14.13 8.22
C SER A 57 1.76 12.62 8.04
N ARG A 58 0.52 12.15 8.10
CA ARG A 58 0.17 10.73 7.99
C ARG A 58 -0.57 10.42 6.71
N SER A 59 -0.26 9.26 6.16
CA SER A 59 -1.03 8.62 5.10
C SER A 59 -1.85 7.48 5.68
N VAL A 60 -3.14 7.43 5.36
CA VAL A 60 -4.03 6.36 5.84
C VAL A 60 -4.60 5.59 4.67
N TYR A 61 -4.48 4.26 4.73
CA TYR A 61 -5.22 3.36 3.86
C TYR A 61 -6.58 3.06 4.47
N LEU A 62 -7.65 3.41 3.77
CA LEU A 62 -9.02 3.10 4.17
C LEU A 62 -9.59 2.01 3.27
N HIS A 63 -9.81 0.84 3.85
CA HIS A 63 -10.48 -0.27 3.16
C HIS A 63 -12.00 -0.08 3.28
N VAL A 64 -12.60 0.47 2.23
CA VAL A 64 -14.03 0.81 2.25
C VAL A 64 -14.95 -0.39 2.05
N THR A 65 -14.42 -1.51 1.58
CA THR A 65 -15.18 -2.75 1.31
C THR A 65 -14.28 -3.98 1.31
N GLN A 66 -14.82 -5.14 1.65
CA GLN A 66 -14.19 -6.45 1.40
C GLN A 66 -14.70 -7.10 0.11
N ARG A 67 -15.74 -6.55 -0.52
CA ARG A 67 -16.22 -7.09 -1.78
C ARG A 67 -15.19 -6.83 -2.89
N CYS A 68 -14.91 -7.88 -3.67
CA CYS A 68 -14.04 -7.80 -4.83
C CYS A 68 -14.54 -8.76 -5.90
N ASN A 69 -14.45 -8.35 -7.14
CA ASN A 69 -14.78 -9.18 -8.31
C ASN A 69 -13.57 -9.97 -8.84
N LEU A 70 -12.41 -9.92 -8.16
CA LEU A 70 -11.21 -10.69 -8.46
C LEU A 70 -10.75 -11.51 -7.26
N ASN A 71 -9.96 -12.55 -7.54
CA ASN A 71 -9.30 -13.39 -6.54
C ASN A 71 -7.80 -13.49 -6.86
N CYS A 72 -7.08 -12.39 -6.64
CA CYS A 72 -5.67 -12.26 -6.99
C CYS A 72 -4.77 -13.11 -6.09
N VAL A 73 -3.74 -13.72 -6.67
CA VAL A 73 -2.67 -14.42 -5.93
C VAL A 73 -1.89 -13.39 -5.11
N GLY A 74 -1.62 -13.70 -3.84
CA GLY A 74 -0.87 -12.79 -2.94
C GLY A 74 -1.59 -11.48 -2.63
N CYS A 75 -2.92 -11.44 -2.71
CA CYS A 75 -3.70 -10.25 -2.38
C CYS A 75 -3.62 -9.96 -0.88
N TYR A 76 -3.00 -8.84 -0.49
CA TYR A 76 -2.81 -8.45 0.89
C TYR A 76 -4.12 -8.18 1.66
N SER A 77 -5.20 -7.86 0.95
CA SER A 77 -6.50 -7.56 1.57
C SER A 77 -7.45 -8.76 1.63
N VAL A 78 -7.02 -9.94 1.17
CA VAL A 78 -7.87 -11.13 1.22
C VAL A 78 -7.94 -11.68 2.64
N ASN A 79 -9.16 -11.99 3.08
CA ASN A 79 -9.41 -12.71 4.33
C ASN A 79 -10.63 -13.64 4.17
N SER A 80 -10.94 -14.40 5.22
CA SER A 80 -12.07 -15.35 5.25
C SER A 80 -13.45 -14.69 5.02
N LYS A 81 -13.55 -13.38 5.23
CA LYS A 81 -14.79 -12.60 5.09
C LYS A 81 -14.96 -11.97 3.71
N ARG A 82 -14.05 -12.23 2.76
CA ARG A 82 -14.15 -11.68 1.40
C ARG A 82 -15.48 -12.02 0.76
N ASN A 83 -16.18 -11.00 0.25
CA ASN A 83 -17.53 -11.06 -0.34
C ASN A 83 -18.65 -11.52 0.62
N ALA A 84 -18.35 -11.78 1.90
CA ALA A 84 -19.33 -12.25 2.89
C ALA A 84 -19.76 -11.15 3.88
N SER A 85 -18.88 -10.20 4.17
CA SER A 85 -19.19 -9.09 5.09
C SER A 85 -19.93 -7.97 4.36
N PRO A 86 -20.95 -7.36 5.01
CA PRO A 86 -21.55 -6.13 4.52
C PRO A 86 -20.54 -4.97 4.58
N ASP A 87 -20.69 -4.00 3.70
CA ASP A 87 -19.93 -2.76 3.78
C ASP A 87 -20.42 -1.92 4.98
N LEU A 88 -19.51 -1.17 5.62
CA LEU A 88 -19.92 -0.14 6.58
C LEU A 88 -20.83 0.88 5.90
N PRO A 89 -21.91 1.32 6.58
CA PRO A 89 -22.72 2.45 6.13
C PRO A 89 -21.88 3.71 5.92
N LEU A 90 -22.31 4.56 5.00
CA LEU A 90 -21.61 5.83 4.74
C LEU A 90 -21.43 6.66 6.01
N ALA A 91 -22.46 6.72 6.87
CA ALA A 91 -22.39 7.46 8.13
C ALA A 91 -21.26 7.00 9.06
N ASP A 92 -20.98 5.70 9.11
CA ASP A 92 -19.88 5.16 9.93
C ASP A 92 -18.52 5.53 9.33
N ILE A 93 -18.40 5.52 8.00
CA ILE A 93 -17.20 5.99 7.30
C ILE A 93 -16.96 7.48 7.55
N GLU A 94 -18.00 8.30 7.56
CA GLU A 94 -17.93 9.73 7.88
C GLU A 94 -17.43 9.97 9.31
N VAL A 95 -17.86 9.14 10.28
CA VAL A 95 -17.34 9.18 11.66
C VAL A 95 -15.84 8.83 11.67
N ILE A 96 -15.44 7.78 10.94
CA ILE A 96 -14.02 7.39 10.82
C ILE A 96 -13.21 8.54 10.24
N LEU A 97 -13.61 9.11 9.11
CA LEU A 97 -12.92 10.22 8.45
C LEU A 97 -12.80 11.46 9.36
N THR A 98 -13.83 11.73 10.15
CA THR A 98 -13.81 12.82 11.13
C THR A 98 -12.77 12.57 12.24
N LYS A 99 -12.64 11.33 12.72
CA LYS A 99 -11.62 10.95 13.72
C LYS A 99 -10.21 11.01 13.14
N LEU A 100 -10.03 10.57 11.89
CA LEU A 100 -8.72 10.60 11.22
C LEU A 100 -8.18 12.03 11.08
N LYS A 101 -9.03 13.04 10.92
CA LYS A 101 -8.61 14.45 10.92
C LYS A 101 -7.86 14.82 12.21
N GLY A 102 -8.31 14.32 13.36
CA GLY A 102 -7.62 14.53 14.66
C GLY A 102 -6.24 13.89 14.77
N LEU A 103 -5.91 12.96 13.86
CA LEU A 103 -4.60 12.28 13.80
C LEU A 103 -3.62 12.93 12.82
N ASN A 104 -3.86 14.15 12.37
CA ASN A 104 -3.03 14.86 11.39
C ASN A 104 -2.84 14.07 10.07
N VAL A 105 -3.95 13.53 9.54
CA VAL A 105 -3.95 12.79 8.27
C VAL A 105 -4.03 13.77 7.12
N ASP A 106 -3.02 13.78 6.28
CA ASP A 106 -2.91 14.61 5.08
C ASP A 106 -3.26 13.86 3.80
N SER A 107 -3.04 12.54 3.80
CA SER A 107 -3.23 11.69 2.62
C SER A 107 -4.12 10.50 2.96
N LEU A 108 -5.15 10.29 2.15
CA LEU A 108 -6.06 9.15 2.21
C LEU A 108 -5.92 8.31 0.95
N VAL A 109 -5.65 7.03 1.12
CA VAL A 109 -5.65 6.03 0.06
C VAL A 109 -6.87 5.14 0.24
N ILE A 110 -7.87 5.30 -0.59
CA ILE A 110 -9.07 4.47 -0.58
C ILE A 110 -8.77 3.17 -1.34
N SER A 111 -8.97 2.05 -0.66
CA SER A 111 -8.68 0.70 -1.16
C SER A 111 -9.69 -0.29 -0.56
N GLY A 112 -9.29 -1.55 -0.41
CA GLY A 112 -10.08 -2.63 0.18
C GLY A 112 -10.09 -3.86 -0.70
N GLY A 113 -11.28 -4.42 -1.00
CA GLY A 113 -11.49 -5.33 -2.12
C GLY A 113 -11.41 -4.56 -3.43
N GLU A 114 -12.57 -4.16 -3.98
CA GLU A 114 -12.64 -3.26 -5.13
C GLU A 114 -13.54 -2.06 -4.81
N PRO A 115 -12.97 -0.86 -4.63
CA PRO A 115 -13.73 0.33 -4.23
C PRO A 115 -14.84 0.70 -5.21
N PHE A 116 -14.64 0.49 -6.52
CA PHE A 116 -15.65 0.81 -7.54
C PHE A 116 -16.90 -0.10 -7.51
N LEU A 117 -16.94 -1.11 -6.64
CA LEU A 117 -18.16 -1.85 -6.34
C LEU A 117 -19.10 -1.10 -5.36
N ARG A 118 -18.59 -0.04 -4.69
CA ARG A 118 -19.38 0.85 -3.85
C ARG A 118 -19.98 1.99 -4.67
N LYS A 119 -21.31 2.12 -4.66
CA LYS A 119 -22.00 3.20 -5.39
C LYS A 119 -21.81 4.57 -4.75
N ASP A 120 -21.55 4.60 -3.45
CA ASP A 120 -21.31 5.79 -2.62
C ASP A 120 -19.81 6.16 -2.50
N LEU A 121 -18.93 5.55 -3.29
CA LEU A 121 -17.50 5.91 -3.35
C LEU A 121 -17.28 7.42 -3.57
N PRO A 122 -17.99 8.11 -4.49
CA PRO A 122 -17.83 9.54 -4.65
C PRO A 122 -18.21 10.35 -3.41
N ASP A 123 -19.22 9.90 -2.64
CA ASP A 123 -19.64 10.59 -1.42
C ASP A 123 -18.58 10.46 -0.34
N ILE A 124 -17.94 9.29 -0.21
CA ILE A 124 -16.79 9.05 0.68
C ILE A 124 -15.63 9.99 0.34
N VAL A 125 -15.27 10.08 -0.95
CA VAL A 125 -14.17 10.96 -1.43
C VAL A 125 -14.49 12.42 -1.15
N SER A 126 -15.70 12.87 -1.49
CA SER A 126 -16.14 14.24 -1.27
C SER A 126 -16.13 14.60 0.21
N PHE A 127 -16.62 13.72 1.08
CA PHE A 127 -16.61 13.93 2.52
C PHE A 127 -15.17 14.03 3.07
N ALA A 128 -14.25 13.17 2.63
CA ALA A 128 -12.85 13.26 3.02
C ALA A 128 -12.25 14.64 2.69
N LYS A 129 -12.55 15.18 1.51
CA LYS A 129 -12.14 16.53 1.12
C LYS A 129 -12.76 17.62 2.01
N THR A 130 -14.05 17.53 2.36
CA THR A 130 -14.69 18.51 3.28
C THR A 130 -14.05 18.50 4.67
N LYS A 131 -13.47 17.37 5.10
CA LYS A 131 -12.71 17.28 6.36
C LYS A 131 -11.28 17.82 6.24
N GLY A 132 -10.89 18.34 5.08
CA GLY A 132 -9.59 18.96 4.86
C GLY A 132 -8.45 17.95 4.71
N ILE A 133 -8.73 16.72 4.26
CA ILE A 133 -7.71 15.78 3.80
C ILE A 133 -7.19 16.29 2.47
N ARG A 134 -5.90 16.63 2.41
CA ARG A 134 -5.31 17.31 1.25
C ARG A 134 -5.25 16.43 0.01
N SER A 135 -4.85 15.17 0.19
CA SER A 135 -4.70 14.22 -0.92
C SER A 135 -5.61 13.02 -0.71
N VAL A 136 -6.47 12.76 -1.69
CA VAL A 136 -7.35 11.58 -1.71
C VAL A 136 -7.09 10.81 -2.99
N SER A 137 -6.64 9.57 -2.88
CA SER A 137 -6.40 8.67 -4.01
C SER A 137 -7.22 7.39 -3.86
N VAL A 138 -7.56 6.77 -5.00
CA VAL A 138 -8.27 5.50 -5.05
C VAL A 138 -7.41 4.48 -5.76
N ILE A 139 -7.24 3.30 -5.17
CA ILE A 139 -6.59 2.14 -5.82
C ILE A 139 -7.69 1.19 -6.30
N THR A 140 -7.63 0.80 -7.57
CA THR A 140 -8.61 -0.06 -8.22
C THR A 140 -7.95 -1.15 -9.07
N ASN A 141 -8.64 -2.26 -9.25
CA ASN A 141 -8.27 -3.26 -10.24
C ASN A 141 -8.67 -2.86 -11.67
N GLY A 142 -9.35 -1.74 -11.84
CA GLY A 142 -9.70 -1.16 -13.13
C GLY A 142 -10.84 -1.82 -13.89
N THR A 143 -11.45 -2.91 -13.38
CA THR A 143 -12.42 -3.72 -14.14
C THR A 143 -13.87 -3.30 -13.95
N SER A 144 -14.15 -2.46 -12.97
CA SER A 144 -15.53 -2.05 -12.60
C SER A 144 -15.76 -0.54 -12.68
N ILE A 145 -14.86 0.17 -13.37
CA ILE A 145 -14.95 1.61 -13.54
C ILE A 145 -16.15 1.94 -14.45
N LYS A 146 -17.01 2.83 -13.95
CA LYS A 146 -18.17 3.37 -14.70
C LYS A 146 -18.00 4.87 -14.87
N ARG A 147 -18.34 5.39 -16.05
CA ARG A 147 -18.18 6.80 -16.37
C ARG A 147 -18.95 7.72 -15.42
N GLU A 148 -20.15 7.32 -15.02
CA GLU A 148 -20.98 8.11 -14.09
C GLU A 148 -20.32 8.27 -12.71
N ILE A 149 -19.56 7.25 -12.27
CA ILE A 149 -18.79 7.33 -11.02
C ILE A 149 -17.57 8.25 -11.20
N LEU A 150 -16.86 8.15 -12.34
CA LEU A 150 -15.73 9.04 -12.62
C LEU A 150 -16.17 10.50 -12.66
N GLN A 151 -17.29 10.81 -13.31
CA GLN A 151 -17.84 12.18 -13.38
C GLN A 151 -18.12 12.74 -11.99
N ARG A 152 -18.62 11.93 -11.06
CA ARG A 152 -18.85 12.34 -9.68
C ARG A 152 -17.56 12.44 -8.85
N LEU A 153 -16.51 11.73 -9.22
CA LEU A 153 -15.19 11.80 -8.58
C LEU A 153 -14.35 12.98 -9.10
N SER A 154 -14.62 13.45 -10.31
CA SER A 154 -13.89 14.56 -10.94
C SER A 154 -13.94 15.80 -10.05
N GLY A 155 -12.78 16.46 -9.88
CA GLY A 155 -12.60 17.62 -9.01
C GLY A 155 -12.53 17.30 -7.50
N ALA A 156 -12.85 16.07 -7.08
CA ALA A 156 -12.76 15.66 -5.67
C ALA A 156 -11.61 14.67 -5.41
N VAL A 157 -11.40 13.69 -6.28
CA VAL A 157 -10.28 12.75 -6.17
C VAL A 157 -9.02 13.34 -6.83
N ASP A 158 -7.87 13.22 -6.17
CA ASP A 158 -6.61 13.73 -6.72
C ASP A 158 -5.94 12.73 -7.66
N ARG A 159 -6.19 11.42 -7.45
CA ARG A 159 -5.59 10.36 -8.27
C ARG A 159 -6.41 9.08 -8.23
N ILE A 160 -6.48 8.40 -9.36
CA ILE A 160 -6.95 7.01 -9.42
C ILE A 160 -5.81 6.14 -9.94
N ALA A 161 -5.39 5.19 -9.11
CA ALA A 161 -4.31 4.26 -9.44
C ALA A 161 -4.89 2.91 -9.87
N VAL A 162 -4.61 2.53 -11.10
CA VAL A 162 -5.07 1.27 -11.70
C VAL A 162 -3.97 0.22 -11.60
N SER A 163 -4.33 -0.94 -11.07
CA SER A 163 -3.40 -2.05 -10.93
C SER A 163 -3.24 -2.82 -12.24
N PHE A 164 -2.02 -2.86 -12.78
CA PHE A 164 -1.69 -3.57 -14.01
C PHE A 164 -0.95 -4.88 -13.75
N ASP A 165 -1.36 -5.93 -14.45
CA ASP A 165 -0.61 -7.17 -14.62
C ASP A 165 -0.11 -7.23 -16.06
N GLY A 166 1.19 -7.15 -16.23
CA GLY A 166 1.84 -7.13 -17.52
C GLY A 166 1.95 -5.74 -18.15
N SER A 167 3.02 -5.52 -18.89
CA SER A 167 3.34 -4.28 -19.60
C SER A 167 2.77 -4.24 -21.02
N SER A 168 2.22 -5.36 -21.50
CA SER A 168 1.69 -5.53 -22.86
C SER A 168 0.55 -6.56 -22.93
N SER A 169 -0.10 -6.65 -24.07
CA SER A 169 -1.13 -7.66 -24.34
C SER A 169 -0.61 -9.10 -24.40
N SER A 170 0.69 -9.29 -24.55
CA SER A 170 1.35 -10.60 -24.57
C SER A 170 1.92 -11.01 -23.20
N SER A 171 1.91 -10.10 -22.19
CA SER A 171 2.39 -10.42 -20.86
C SER A 171 1.47 -11.43 -20.16
N GLU A 172 2.04 -12.36 -19.40
CA GLU A 172 1.26 -13.28 -18.57
C GLU A 172 0.75 -12.59 -17.30
N SER A 173 -0.49 -12.91 -16.92
CA SER A 173 -1.12 -12.38 -15.71
C SER A 173 -0.99 -13.38 -14.56
N TYR A 174 0.12 -13.32 -13.83
CA TYR A 174 0.40 -14.21 -12.70
C TYR A 174 -0.39 -13.89 -11.43
N ILE A 175 -0.73 -12.61 -11.24
CA ILE A 175 -1.41 -12.14 -10.03
C ILE A 175 -2.92 -12.26 -10.18
N ARG A 176 -3.50 -11.79 -11.29
CA ARG A 176 -4.97 -11.69 -11.50
C ARG A 176 -5.55 -12.84 -12.30
N GLY A 177 -4.70 -13.71 -12.86
CA GLY A 177 -5.09 -14.98 -13.47
C GLY A 177 -5.69 -14.89 -14.87
N TYR A 178 -5.79 -13.68 -15.47
CA TYR A 178 -6.23 -13.48 -16.85
C TYR A 178 -5.78 -12.12 -17.41
N GLN A 179 -5.53 -12.12 -18.71
CA GLN A 179 -5.03 -10.95 -19.42
C GLN A 179 -6.15 -9.93 -19.64
N ARG A 180 -5.97 -8.71 -19.14
CA ARG A 180 -6.91 -7.58 -19.31
C ARG A 180 -6.24 -6.28 -19.73
N PHE A 181 -5.09 -6.37 -20.33
CA PHE A 181 -4.30 -5.20 -20.71
C PHE A 181 -5.10 -4.14 -21.49
N ALA A 182 -5.88 -4.57 -22.49
CA ALA A 182 -6.68 -3.65 -23.30
C ALA A 182 -7.79 -2.95 -22.49
N ASP A 183 -8.43 -3.67 -21.55
CA ASP A 183 -9.47 -3.10 -20.70
C ASP A 183 -8.88 -2.12 -19.68
N LEU A 184 -7.73 -2.47 -19.09
CA LEU A 184 -7.03 -1.58 -18.15
C LEU A 184 -6.54 -0.30 -18.85
N LYS A 185 -6.05 -0.42 -20.09
CA LYS A 185 -5.69 0.75 -20.89
C LYS A 185 -6.89 1.65 -21.17
N LYS A 186 -8.06 1.10 -21.50
CA LYS A 186 -9.32 1.85 -21.67
C LYS A 186 -9.71 2.54 -20.36
N SER A 187 -9.54 1.88 -19.23
CA SER A 187 -9.83 2.46 -17.91
C SER A 187 -8.95 3.66 -17.59
N ILE A 188 -7.64 3.60 -17.89
CA ILE A 188 -6.73 4.74 -17.77
C ILE A 188 -7.21 5.91 -18.63
N LEU A 189 -7.51 5.66 -19.91
CA LEU A 189 -7.97 6.70 -20.81
C LEU A 189 -9.29 7.34 -20.34
N ALA A 190 -10.24 6.55 -19.85
CA ALA A 190 -11.50 7.06 -19.34
C ALA A 190 -11.31 7.92 -18.08
N ILE A 191 -10.35 7.60 -17.20
CA ILE A 191 -10.00 8.40 -16.02
C ILE A 191 -9.45 9.76 -16.46
N GLU A 192 -8.51 9.78 -17.41
CA GLU A 192 -7.90 10.99 -17.95
C GLU A 192 -8.93 11.86 -18.70
N GLU A 193 -9.85 11.26 -19.46
CA GLU A 193 -10.94 11.98 -20.16
C GLU A 193 -11.84 12.77 -19.20
N GLU A 194 -12.04 12.29 -17.97
CA GLU A 194 -12.80 13.01 -16.94
C GLU A 194 -11.94 14.00 -16.11
N GLY A 195 -10.70 14.27 -16.56
CA GLY A 195 -9.77 15.22 -15.94
C GLY A 195 -9.21 14.76 -14.60
N ILE A 196 -9.21 13.45 -14.35
CA ILE A 196 -8.66 12.85 -13.13
C ILE A 196 -7.27 12.32 -13.45
N ASN A 197 -6.30 12.56 -12.56
CA ASN A 197 -4.93 12.04 -12.72
C ASN A 197 -4.92 10.52 -12.59
N ALA A 198 -4.72 9.82 -13.71
CA ALA A 198 -4.57 8.38 -13.73
C ALA A 198 -3.14 7.95 -13.37
N HIS A 199 -3.00 6.77 -12.79
CA HIS A 199 -1.72 6.24 -12.37
C HIS A 199 -1.69 4.72 -12.53
N ILE A 200 -0.54 4.16 -12.86
CA ILE A 200 -0.34 2.71 -12.93
C ILE A 200 0.30 2.22 -11.64
N ILE A 201 -0.20 1.12 -11.09
CA ILE A 201 0.50 0.33 -10.07
C ILE A 201 0.81 -1.03 -10.66
N ALA A 202 2.10 -1.39 -10.73
CA ALA A 202 2.54 -2.71 -11.14
C ALA A 202 3.13 -3.47 -9.95
N THR A 203 2.60 -4.67 -9.69
CA THR A 203 3.15 -5.57 -8.68
C THR A 203 4.32 -6.34 -9.30
N ILE A 204 5.51 -6.16 -8.74
CA ILE A 204 6.74 -6.83 -9.18
C ILE A 204 6.89 -8.15 -8.45
N HIS A 205 7.18 -9.19 -9.21
CA HIS A 205 7.41 -10.56 -8.75
C HIS A 205 8.52 -11.22 -9.58
N ALA A 206 8.95 -12.42 -9.19
CA ALA A 206 10.10 -13.11 -9.80
C ALA A 206 10.06 -13.20 -11.34
N PHE A 207 8.87 -13.27 -11.94
CA PHE A 207 8.72 -13.50 -13.38
C PHE A 207 8.49 -12.23 -14.22
N ASN A 208 8.41 -11.03 -13.61
CA ASN A 208 8.19 -9.79 -14.38
C ASN A 208 9.22 -8.68 -14.10
N ILE A 209 10.29 -8.97 -13.38
CA ILE A 209 11.38 -8.00 -13.13
C ILE A 209 11.95 -7.46 -14.43
N GLN A 210 12.12 -8.32 -15.44
CA GLN A 210 12.66 -7.93 -16.75
C GLN A 210 11.71 -7.03 -17.55
N ASP A 211 10.43 -6.96 -17.19
CA ASP A 211 9.43 -6.15 -17.87
C ASP A 211 9.39 -4.69 -17.39
N ILE A 212 10.16 -4.34 -16.36
CA ILE A 212 10.17 -2.98 -15.77
C ILE A 212 10.44 -1.89 -16.83
N PRO A 213 11.42 -2.01 -17.74
CA PRO A 213 11.60 -1.03 -18.81
C PRO A 213 10.35 -0.85 -19.68
N SER A 214 9.68 -1.95 -20.03
CA SER A 214 8.42 -1.93 -20.81
C SER A 214 7.26 -1.28 -20.06
N TYR A 215 7.21 -1.41 -18.73
CA TYR A 215 6.24 -0.69 -17.89
C TYR A 215 6.48 0.83 -17.93
N PHE A 216 7.74 1.29 -17.95
CA PHE A 216 8.05 2.71 -18.12
C PHE A 216 7.62 3.22 -19.50
N GLU A 217 7.85 2.44 -20.55
CA GLU A 217 7.40 2.79 -21.90
C GLU A 217 5.87 2.86 -21.97
N LEU A 218 5.16 1.93 -21.33
CA LEU A 218 3.70 1.96 -21.22
C LEU A 218 3.22 3.25 -20.55
N ALA A 219 3.75 3.57 -19.37
CA ALA A 219 3.38 4.75 -18.62
C ALA A 219 3.63 6.04 -19.43
N ARG A 220 4.78 6.10 -20.11
CA ARG A 220 5.13 7.21 -21.01
C ARG A 220 4.17 7.31 -22.19
N SER A 221 3.82 6.18 -22.82
CA SER A 221 2.89 6.13 -23.96
C SER A 221 1.48 6.59 -23.62
N LEU A 222 1.08 6.41 -22.36
CA LEU A 222 -0.22 6.83 -21.81
C LEU A 222 -0.15 8.20 -21.13
N ASN A 223 1.03 8.78 -21.02
CA ASN A 223 1.30 10.03 -20.30
C ASN A 223 0.82 10.02 -18.84
N VAL A 224 1.01 8.90 -18.14
CA VAL A 224 0.61 8.72 -16.74
C VAL A 224 1.80 8.31 -15.86
N GLY A 225 1.69 8.54 -14.55
CA GLY A 225 2.68 8.06 -13.60
C GLY A 225 2.59 6.55 -13.36
N ILE A 226 3.68 5.97 -12.84
CA ILE A 226 3.73 4.57 -12.46
C ILE A 226 4.42 4.39 -11.11
N ASN A 227 3.89 3.47 -10.30
CA ASN A 227 4.52 2.97 -9.09
C ASN A 227 4.71 1.47 -9.18
N PHE A 228 5.83 1.00 -8.66
CA PHE A 228 6.09 -0.43 -8.47
C PHE A 228 5.88 -0.82 -7.00
N SER A 229 5.25 -1.96 -6.79
CA SER A 229 5.06 -2.58 -5.48
C SER A 229 5.65 -3.97 -5.52
N LEU A 230 6.57 -4.29 -4.63
CA LEU A 230 7.10 -5.65 -4.54
C LEU A 230 6.02 -6.57 -3.97
N LEU A 231 5.83 -7.75 -4.59
CA LEU A 231 4.91 -8.75 -4.07
C LEU A 231 5.38 -9.21 -2.69
N SER A 232 4.48 -9.12 -1.73
CA SER A 232 4.66 -9.70 -0.41
C SER A 232 3.56 -10.75 -0.17
N CYS A 233 3.87 -11.82 0.52
CA CYS A 233 2.90 -12.84 0.88
C CYS A 233 3.07 -13.27 2.33
N THR A 234 2.01 -13.83 2.91
CA THR A 234 2.11 -14.51 4.19
C THR A 234 2.85 -15.84 4.04
N ALA A 235 3.47 -16.30 5.13
CA ALA A 235 4.28 -17.53 5.13
C ALA A 235 3.50 -18.77 4.65
N ASP A 236 2.19 -18.78 4.79
CA ASP A 236 1.32 -19.93 4.51
C ASP A 236 0.78 -19.98 3.07
N ASP A 237 0.93 -18.89 2.29
CA ASP A 237 0.47 -18.86 0.90
C ASP A 237 1.47 -19.52 -0.05
N LYS A 238 1.27 -20.83 -0.27
CA LYS A 238 2.12 -21.63 -1.17
C LYS A 238 2.05 -21.16 -2.64
N HIS A 239 0.97 -20.53 -3.06
CA HIS A 239 0.80 -20.09 -4.46
C HIS A 239 1.61 -18.82 -4.75
N SER A 240 1.66 -17.91 -3.82
CA SER A 240 2.47 -16.69 -3.98
C SER A 240 3.95 -16.90 -3.70
N LYS A 241 4.35 -17.90 -2.92
CA LYS A 241 5.76 -18.19 -2.63
C LYS A 241 6.65 -18.31 -3.88
N ARG A 242 6.16 -18.96 -4.93
CA ARG A 242 6.89 -19.10 -6.20
C ARG A 242 7.09 -17.78 -6.96
N LEU A 243 6.27 -16.78 -6.63
CA LEU A 243 6.31 -15.46 -7.24
C LEU A 243 7.21 -14.48 -6.48
N ILE A 244 7.67 -14.84 -5.29
CA ILE A 244 8.57 -13.98 -4.50
C ILE A 244 9.94 -14.01 -5.17
N PRO A 245 10.53 -12.83 -5.47
CA PRO A 245 11.88 -12.76 -5.96
C PRO A 245 12.88 -13.31 -4.94
N ASP A 246 13.83 -14.10 -5.39
CA ASP A 246 15.02 -14.48 -4.62
C ASP A 246 16.06 -13.34 -4.59
N ASP A 247 17.17 -13.53 -3.88
CA ASP A 247 18.19 -12.51 -3.71
C ASP A 247 18.81 -12.09 -5.07
N ASN A 248 19.06 -13.03 -5.98
CA ASN A 248 19.58 -12.72 -7.32
C ASN A 248 18.59 -11.90 -8.14
N ALA A 249 17.29 -12.22 -8.03
CA ALA A 249 16.23 -11.46 -8.69
C ALA A 249 16.10 -10.04 -8.10
N LEU A 250 16.30 -9.88 -6.78
CA LEU A 250 16.29 -8.57 -6.12
C LEU A 250 17.52 -7.73 -6.51
N GLU A 251 18.71 -8.33 -6.64
CA GLU A 251 19.89 -7.65 -7.17
C GLU A 251 19.65 -7.16 -8.60
N ARG A 252 19.11 -8.04 -9.45
CA ARG A 252 18.75 -7.67 -10.82
C ARG A 252 17.69 -6.57 -10.88
N LEU A 253 16.68 -6.60 -9.99
CA LEU A 253 15.70 -5.53 -9.84
C LEU A 253 16.39 -4.19 -9.53
N ALA A 254 17.33 -4.18 -8.59
CA ALA A 254 18.07 -2.98 -8.22
C ALA A 254 18.87 -2.41 -9.39
N GLU A 255 19.58 -3.26 -10.15
CA GLU A 255 20.31 -2.86 -11.36
C GLU A 255 19.39 -2.20 -12.39
N ILE A 256 18.26 -2.85 -12.73
CA ILE A 256 17.29 -2.32 -13.70
C ILE A 256 16.73 -0.98 -13.24
N LEU A 257 16.43 -0.83 -11.96
CA LEU A 257 15.92 0.43 -11.42
C LEU A 257 16.96 1.55 -11.49
N ILE A 258 18.24 1.24 -11.18
CA ILE A 258 19.36 2.20 -11.29
C ILE A 258 19.56 2.61 -12.75
N GLU A 259 19.61 1.65 -13.67
CA GLU A 259 19.79 1.90 -15.11
C GLU A 259 18.69 2.80 -15.68
N ASN A 260 17.46 2.67 -15.17
CA ASN A 260 16.31 3.41 -15.68
C ASN A 260 16.02 4.70 -14.88
N ALA A 261 16.54 4.87 -13.67
CA ALA A 261 16.33 6.04 -12.83
C ALA A 261 16.78 7.35 -13.50
N GLY A 262 17.92 7.32 -14.18
CA GLY A 262 18.46 8.50 -14.89
C GLY A 262 17.69 8.91 -16.13
N GLN A 263 17.00 7.98 -16.79
CA GLN A 263 16.26 8.24 -18.03
C GLN A 263 14.81 8.66 -17.81
N ASN A 264 14.22 8.34 -16.65
CA ASN A 264 12.79 8.44 -16.41
C ASN A 264 12.42 9.28 -15.18
N ALA A 265 13.38 9.92 -14.54
CA ALA A 265 13.23 10.61 -13.25
C ALA A 265 12.24 11.80 -13.26
N PHE A 266 11.62 12.15 -14.36
CA PHE A 266 11.12 13.50 -14.52
C PHE A 266 9.61 13.70 -14.68
N SER A 267 8.82 12.69 -14.90
CA SER A 267 7.37 12.88 -14.99
C SER A 267 6.53 11.87 -14.25
N CYS A 268 7.12 10.73 -13.94
CA CYS A 268 6.48 9.67 -13.18
C CYS A 268 7.03 9.76 -11.77
N GLY A 269 6.28 10.28 -10.82
CA GLY A 269 6.71 10.30 -9.42
C GLY A 269 7.14 8.89 -8.98
N PHE A 270 8.45 8.65 -8.97
CA PHE A 270 9.06 7.43 -8.49
C PHE A 270 8.82 7.35 -6.97
N ASN A 271 7.69 6.80 -6.60
CA ASN A 271 7.50 6.28 -5.26
C ASN A 271 7.48 4.76 -5.41
N LEU A 272 8.66 4.16 -5.33
CA LEU A 272 8.72 2.80 -4.85
C LEU A 272 7.99 2.83 -3.51
N ASN A 273 6.84 2.13 -3.42
CA ASN A 273 6.12 1.99 -2.17
C ASN A 273 7.12 1.74 -1.06
N GLY A 274 6.90 2.31 0.11
CA GLY A 274 7.88 2.42 1.21
C GLY A 274 8.71 1.18 1.56
N SER A 275 8.40 0.01 1.00
CA SER A 275 9.20 -1.22 1.07
C SER A 275 10.52 -1.18 0.30
N ILE A 276 10.70 -0.25 -0.67
CA ILE A 276 11.95 -0.09 -1.43
C ILE A 276 12.46 1.37 -1.33
N SER A 277 11.97 2.17 -0.41
CA SER A 277 12.50 3.51 -0.24
C SER A 277 13.86 3.46 0.45
N ALA A 278 14.83 4.18 -0.12
CA ALA A 278 16.18 4.36 0.44
C ALA A 278 16.20 5.08 1.82
N ARG A 279 15.06 5.23 2.49
CA ARG A 279 14.96 5.99 3.74
C ARG A 279 15.25 5.17 4.99
N GLY A 280 15.57 3.88 4.88
CA GLY A 280 16.03 3.05 6.00
C GLY A 280 15.03 2.80 7.14
N TRP A 281 13.76 3.21 7.00
CA TRP A 281 12.74 3.05 8.04
C TRP A 281 11.36 2.67 7.49
N CYS A 282 10.59 1.91 8.27
CA CYS A 282 9.19 1.59 7.98
C CYS A 282 8.27 2.66 8.59
N GLY A 283 7.26 3.10 7.82
CA GLY A 283 6.27 4.09 8.25
C GLY A 283 5.12 3.52 9.09
N ALA A 284 5.06 2.19 9.30
CA ALA A 284 3.97 1.54 10.01
C ALA A 284 3.76 2.11 11.42
N GLY A 285 2.52 2.45 11.75
CA GLY A 285 2.13 3.03 13.04
C GLY A 285 2.56 4.49 13.26
N ARG A 286 3.43 5.03 12.41
CA ARG A 286 3.96 6.39 12.52
C ARG A 286 3.43 7.32 11.43
N THR A 287 3.87 7.14 10.20
CA THR A 287 3.47 7.93 9.03
C THR A 287 2.51 7.20 8.12
N CYS A 288 2.33 5.90 8.33
CA CYS A 288 1.36 5.06 7.64
C CYS A 288 0.45 4.39 8.66
N LEU A 289 -0.85 4.48 8.43
CA LEU A 289 -1.87 3.79 9.19
C LEU A 289 -2.84 3.11 8.21
N SER A 290 -3.67 2.21 8.71
CA SER A 290 -4.72 1.62 7.91
C SER A 290 -6.00 1.42 8.73
N VAL A 291 -7.14 1.60 8.09
CA VAL A 291 -8.44 1.29 8.66
C VAL A 291 -9.07 0.16 7.84
N SER A 292 -9.44 -0.92 8.50
CA SER A 292 -10.08 -2.06 7.84
C SER A 292 -11.52 -1.74 7.43
N HIS A 293 -12.11 -2.63 6.62
CA HIS A 293 -13.52 -2.56 6.22
C HIS A 293 -14.51 -2.69 7.40
N GLU A 294 -14.05 -3.08 8.59
CA GLU A 294 -14.82 -3.15 9.84
C GLU A 294 -14.60 -1.90 10.71
N GLY A 295 -13.76 -0.96 10.27
CA GLY A 295 -13.47 0.27 11.02
C GLY A 295 -12.35 0.11 12.05
N LEU A 296 -11.62 -1.00 12.06
CA LEU A 296 -10.50 -1.24 12.97
C LEU A 296 -9.22 -0.55 12.46
N LEU A 297 -8.49 0.10 13.36
CA LEU A 297 -7.23 0.79 13.05
C LEU A 297 -6.04 -0.14 13.20
N TYR A 298 -5.18 -0.15 12.19
CA TYR A 298 -3.95 -0.94 12.11
C TYR A 298 -2.74 -0.06 11.80
N PRO A 299 -1.53 -0.48 12.20
CA PRO A 299 -0.32 0.29 11.93
C PRO A 299 0.03 0.37 10.43
N CYS A 300 -0.42 -0.59 9.61
CA CYS A 300 -0.17 -0.62 8.17
C CYS A 300 -1.23 -1.48 7.47
N HIS A 301 -1.50 -1.20 6.19
CA HIS A 301 -2.41 -2.00 5.37
C HIS A 301 -1.93 -3.45 5.15
N MET A 302 -0.64 -3.71 5.30
CA MET A 302 -0.05 -5.06 5.22
C MET A 302 -0.20 -5.84 6.53
N LEU A 303 -0.63 -5.21 7.62
CA LEU A 303 -0.74 -5.78 8.96
C LEU A 303 -2.21 -5.89 9.42
N GLN A 304 -3.16 -5.97 8.47
CA GLN A 304 -4.58 -6.15 8.76
C GLN A 304 -4.92 -7.63 8.94
N PHE A 305 -4.46 -8.24 10.02
CA PHE A 305 -4.79 -9.63 10.36
C PHE A 305 -5.09 -9.77 11.86
N ASP A 306 -5.80 -10.85 12.20
CA ASP A 306 -6.20 -11.13 13.58
C ASP A 306 -4.97 -11.29 14.47
N GLY A 307 -4.94 -10.57 15.61
CA GLY A 307 -3.83 -10.63 16.57
C GLY A 307 -2.93 -9.38 16.61
N TYR A 308 -3.28 -8.36 15.84
CA TYR A 308 -2.65 -7.03 15.94
C TYR A 308 -3.62 -5.99 16.47
#